data_aea9bda6cea24b3789e9f810c884e50c
#
_entry.id   aea9bda6cea24b3789e9f810c884e50c
#
_cell.length_a   1.000
_cell.length_b   1.000
_cell.length_c   1.000
_cell.angle_alpha   90.00
_cell.angle_beta   90.00
_cell.angle_gamma   90.00
#
_symmetry.space_group_name_H-M   'P 1'
#
loop_
_entity.id
_entity.type
_entity.pdbx_description
1 polymer ?
#
loop_
_entity_poly.entity_id
_entity_poly.type
_entity_poly.pdbx_seq_one_letter_code
_entity_poly.pdbx_strand_id
1 'polypeptide(L)'
;MQIESPQAVANVDAIAAVEGVDGLFVGPGDLSLRLRSGSTMTLKEVDSRVAEAAEKHGKVWGRPAATPEEIGELHARGAKLIAHGGDFRACMQMLESTQESFDEALQ
;
A
#
# COMPACT_ATOMS: atom_id res chain seq x y z
N MET A 1 5.54 -7.26 -8.67
CA MET A 1 6.79 -6.84 -7.95
C MET A 1 6.43 -5.88 -6.84
N GLN A 2 6.98 -6.09 -5.63
CA GLN A 2 6.70 -5.23 -4.47
C GLN A 2 7.76 -4.12 -4.36
N ILE A 3 7.28 -2.87 -4.18
CA ILE A 3 8.11 -1.67 -4.01
C ILE A 3 8.02 -1.25 -2.54
N GLU A 4 9.04 -1.56 -1.76
CA GLU A 4 9.02 -1.45 -0.31
C GLU A 4 10.29 -0.83 0.31
N SER A 5 11.13 -0.23 -0.53
CA SER A 5 12.34 0.46 -0.06
C SER A 5 12.59 1.73 -0.88
N PRO A 6 13.29 2.73 -0.31
CA PRO A 6 13.69 3.94 -1.04
C PRO A 6 14.49 3.62 -2.30
N GLN A 7 15.32 2.58 -2.26
CA GLN A 7 16.09 2.13 -3.42
C GLN A 7 15.19 1.54 -4.50
N ALA A 8 14.15 0.77 -4.13
CA ALA A 8 13.18 0.25 -5.10
C ALA A 8 12.39 1.40 -5.75
N VAL A 9 12.02 2.43 -4.98
CA VAL A 9 11.37 3.64 -5.53
C VAL A 9 12.29 4.37 -6.50
N ALA A 10 13.58 4.51 -6.16
CA ALA A 10 14.56 5.15 -7.05
C ALA A 10 14.75 4.39 -8.37
N ASN A 11 14.63 3.07 -8.35
CA ASN A 11 14.79 2.19 -9.50
C ASN A 11 13.46 1.74 -10.13
N VAL A 12 12.33 2.32 -9.76
CA VAL A 12 11.00 1.83 -10.14
C VAL A 12 10.79 1.77 -11.65
N ASP A 13 11.34 2.71 -12.40
CA ASP A 13 11.27 2.72 -13.88
C ASP A 13 12.00 1.51 -14.48
N ALA A 14 13.20 1.22 -14.01
CA ALA A 14 13.95 0.05 -14.45
C ALA A 14 13.26 -1.27 -14.04
N ILE A 15 12.66 -1.33 -12.85
CA ILE A 15 11.89 -2.49 -12.37
C ILE A 15 10.65 -2.71 -13.24
N ALA A 16 9.92 -1.65 -13.58
CA ALA A 16 8.74 -1.72 -14.42
C ALA A 16 9.05 -2.17 -15.85
N ALA A 17 10.26 -1.86 -16.35
CA ALA A 17 10.71 -2.24 -17.68
C ALA A 17 11.07 -3.73 -17.82
N VAL A 18 11.23 -4.46 -16.70
CA VAL A 18 11.62 -5.88 -16.74
C VAL A 18 10.52 -6.71 -17.38
N GLU A 19 10.89 -7.56 -18.33
CA GLU A 19 9.98 -8.54 -18.93
C GLU A 19 9.49 -9.53 -17.85
N GLY A 20 8.19 -9.86 -17.88
CA GLY A 20 7.57 -10.73 -16.86
C GLY A 20 7.12 -10.02 -15.59
N VAL A 21 7.35 -8.70 -15.45
CA VAL A 21 6.70 -7.88 -14.42
C VAL A 21 5.36 -7.41 -14.95
N ASP A 22 4.26 -7.87 -14.35
CA ASP A 22 2.90 -7.51 -14.75
C ASP A 22 2.37 -6.30 -13.97
N GLY A 23 2.87 -6.11 -12.76
CA GLY A 23 2.41 -5.03 -11.90
C GLY A 23 3.38 -4.66 -10.79
N LEU A 24 3.18 -3.45 -10.27
CA LEU A 24 3.94 -2.86 -9.18
C LEU A 24 3.02 -2.69 -7.96
N PHE A 25 3.44 -3.20 -6.82
CA PHE A 25 2.67 -3.12 -5.58
C PHE A 25 3.48 -2.41 -4.49
N VAL A 26 2.98 -1.28 -4.01
CA VAL A 26 3.65 -0.51 -2.97
C VAL A 26 3.42 -1.16 -1.60
N GLY A 27 4.50 -1.39 -0.87
CA GLY A 27 4.48 -1.89 0.51
C GLY A 27 4.62 -0.74 1.51
N PRO A 28 3.52 -0.08 1.94
CA PRO A 28 3.58 1.14 2.73
C PRO A 28 4.15 0.93 4.14
N GLY A 29 3.98 -0.24 4.73
CA GLY A 29 4.49 -0.57 6.06
C GLY A 29 6.02 -0.51 6.11
N ASP A 30 6.68 -1.35 5.33
CA ASP A 30 8.15 -1.41 5.27
C ASP A 30 8.75 -0.11 4.73
N LEU A 31 8.09 0.47 3.72
CA LEU A 31 8.53 1.74 3.16
C LEU A 31 8.50 2.87 4.19
N SER A 32 7.44 2.98 5.00
CA SER A 32 7.31 4.00 6.04
C SER A 32 8.39 3.86 7.12
N LEU A 33 8.75 2.64 7.50
CA LEU A 33 9.82 2.38 8.44
C LEU A 33 11.18 2.84 7.90
N ARG A 34 11.44 2.59 6.62
CA ARG A 34 12.71 2.91 5.95
C ARG A 34 12.83 4.38 5.55
N LEU A 35 11.72 5.04 5.23
CA LEU A 35 11.69 6.47 4.93
C LEU A 35 11.94 7.33 6.17
N ARG A 36 11.53 6.87 7.38
CA ARG A 36 11.80 7.56 8.66
C ARG A 36 13.28 7.77 8.95
N SER A 37 14.15 6.98 8.38
CA SER A 37 15.60 7.00 8.65
C SER A 37 16.39 7.99 7.78
N GLY A 38 15.77 8.98 7.12
CA GLY A 38 16.51 10.02 6.42
C GLY A 38 15.97 10.43 5.04
N SER A 39 14.80 9.99 4.63
CA SER A 39 14.15 10.42 3.40
C SER A 39 13.00 11.38 3.71
N THR A 40 12.90 12.46 2.94
CA THR A 40 11.78 13.42 3.00
C THR A 40 10.59 13.03 2.11
N MET A 41 10.69 11.89 1.41
CA MET A 41 9.67 11.43 0.47
C MET A 41 8.41 10.94 1.21
N THR A 42 7.26 11.43 0.80
CA THR A 42 5.94 11.01 1.30
C THR A 42 5.43 9.78 0.55
N LEU A 43 4.52 9.02 1.17
CA LEU A 43 3.85 7.89 0.51
C LEU A 43 3.12 8.33 -0.77
N LYS A 44 2.55 9.53 -0.77
CA LYS A 44 1.84 10.09 -1.93
C LYS A 44 2.80 10.34 -3.12
N GLU A 45 4.02 10.77 -2.85
CA GLU A 45 5.05 10.94 -3.88
C GLU A 45 5.55 9.59 -4.40
N VAL A 46 5.67 8.60 -3.52
CA VAL A 46 5.97 7.21 -3.93
C VAL A 46 4.90 6.68 -4.86
N ASP A 47 3.63 6.80 -4.47
CA ASP A 47 2.49 6.38 -5.30
C ASP A 47 2.53 7.04 -6.69
N SER A 48 2.86 8.34 -6.76
CA SER A 48 2.96 9.06 -8.04
C SER A 48 4.07 8.50 -8.92
N ARG A 49 5.25 8.26 -8.37
CA ARG A 49 6.38 7.67 -9.12
C ARG A 49 6.09 6.25 -9.62
N VAL A 50 5.43 5.45 -8.77
CA VAL A 50 5.06 4.08 -9.13
C VAL A 50 3.99 4.08 -10.23
N ALA A 51 2.99 4.97 -10.12
CA ALA A 51 1.94 5.14 -11.13
C ALA A 51 2.52 5.55 -12.49
N GLU A 52 3.41 6.55 -12.51
CA GLU A 52 4.09 7.01 -13.73
C GLU A 52 4.92 5.91 -14.40
N ALA A 53 5.69 5.16 -13.60
CA ALA A 53 6.49 4.05 -14.12
C ALA A 53 5.60 2.93 -14.68
N ALA A 54 4.51 2.60 -13.98
CA ALA A 54 3.55 1.60 -14.43
C ALA A 54 2.88 2.01 -15.75
N GLU A 55 2.40 3.25 -15.84
CA GLU A 55 1.80 3.78 -17.07
C GLU A 55 2.77 3.75 -18.24
N LYS A 56 4.00 4.24 -18.05
CA LYS A 56 5.06 4.27 -19.08
C LYS A 56 5.36 2.90 -19.66
N HIS A 57 5.33 1.84 -18.85
CA HIS A 57 5.67 0.48 -19.26
C HIS A 57 4.44 -0.42 -19.46
N GLY A 58 3.22 0.14 -19.47
CA GLY A 58 1.98 -0.62 -19.67
C GLY A 58 1.69 -1.64 -18.56
N LYS A 59 2.13 -1.36 -17.35
CA LYS A 59 1.92 -2.21 -16.16
C LYS A 59 0.75 -1.70 -15.32
N VAL A 60 0.25 -2.56 -14.44
CA VAL A 60 -0.68 -2.14 -13.39
C VAL A 60 0.07 -1.74 -12.12
N TRP A 61 -0.56 -0.94 -11.28
CA TRP A 61 0.00 -0.62 -9.98
C TRP A 61 -1.08 -0.60 -8.89
N GLY A 62 -0.65 -0.62 -7.65
CA GLY A 62 -1.52 -0.46 -6.51
C GLY A 62 -0.80 -0.62 -5.18
N ARG A 63 -1.58 -0.60 -4.12
CA ARG A 63 -1.15 -0.84 -2.75
C ARG A 63 -2.32 -1.21 -1.83
N PRO A 64 -2.06 -1.61 -0.56
CA PRO A 64 -3.11 -1.75 0.44
C PRO A 64 -3.81 -0.41 0.72
N ALA A 65 -5.11 -0.46 0.99
CA ALA A 65 -5.91 0.65 1.47
C ALA A 65 -6.65 0.26 2.75
N ALA A 66 -6.71 1.17 3.70
CA ALA A 66 -7.32 0.94 5.01
C ALA A 66 -8.80 1.34 5.06
N THR A 67 -9.22 2.31 4.24
CA THR A 67 -10.58 2.87 4.27
C THR A 67 -11.20 2.92 2.87
N PRO A 68 -12.54 2.98 2.76
CA PRO A 68 -13.23 3.17 1.49
C PRO A 68 -12.82 4.45 0.76
N GLU A 69 -12.56 5.53 1.50
CA GLU A 69 -12.13 6.81 0.96
C GLU A 69 -10.76 6.66 0.28
N GLU A 70 -9.83 5.98 0.94
CA GLU A 70 -8.50 5.70 0.41
C GLU A 70 -8.56 4.82 -0.85
N ILE A 71 -9.47 3.85 -0.89
CA ILE A 71 -9.73 3.05 -2.10
C ILE A 71 -10.18 3.95 -3.25
N GLY A 72 -11.11 4.88 -2.99
CA GLY A 72 -11.59 5.83 -3.98
C GLY A 72 -10.47 6.74 -4.52
N GLU A 73 -9.61 7.26 -3.64
CA GLU A 73 -8.45 8.07 -4.04
C GLU A 73 -7.45 7.29 -4.90
N LEU A 74 -7.11 6.07 -4.49
CA LEU A 74 -6.20 5.22 -5.26
C LEU A 74 -6.76 4.85 -6.62
N HIS A 75 -8.04 4.50 -6.67
CA HIS A 75 -8.73 4.19 -7.92
C HIS A 75 -8.73 5.40 -8.87
N ALA A 76 -9.05 6.60 -8.36
CA ALA A 76 -9.02 7.83 -9.13
C ALA A 76 -7.63 8.16 -9.69
N ARG A 77 -6.56 7.69 -9.05
CA ARG A 77 -5.17 7.81 -9.49
C ARG A 77 -4.72 6.67 -10.43
N GLY A 78 -5.63 5.81 -10.83
CA GLY A 78 -5.38 4.71 -11.77
C GLY A 78 -4.83 3.42 -11.15
N ALA A 79 -4.84 3.29 -9.82
CA ALA A 79 -4.51 2.02 -9.19
C ALA A 79 -5.53 0.94 -9.54
N LYS A 80 -5.05 -0.22 -9.95
CA LYS A 80 -5.89 -1.37 -10.34
C LYS A 80 -5.70 -2.60 -9.44
N LEU A 81 -4.71 -2.55 -8.56
CA LEU A 81 -4.40 -3.62 -7.63
C LEU A 81 -4.48 -3.08 -6.19
N ILE A 82 -5.67 -3.15 -5.59
CA ILE A 82 -5.93 -2.63 -4.26
C ILE A 82 -6.27 -3.80 -3.34
N ALA A 83 -5.49 -3.95 -2.26
CA ALA A 83 -5.75 -4.93 -1.22
C ALA A 83 -6.36 -4.25 0.02
N HIS A 84 -7.27 -4.94 0.69
CA HIS A 84 -7.86 -4.47 1.94
C HIS A 84 -7.97 -5.60 2.94
N GLY A 85 -7.74 -5.26 4.22
CA GLY A 85 -7.87 -6.20 5.32
C GLY A 85 -6.69 -7.17 5.44
N GLY A 86 -6.90 -8.17 6.27
CA GLY A 86 -5.97 -9.26 6.56
C GLY A 86 -6.57 -10.11 7.68
N ASP A 87 -6.29 -11.39 7.69
CA ASP A 87 -6.80 -12.36 8.66
C ASP A 87 -6.46 -11.99 10.10
N PHE A 88 -5.20 -11.66 10.37
CA PHE A 88 -4.74 -11.23 11.69
C PHE A 88 -5.47 -9.97 12.16
N ARG A 89 -5.60 -8.96 11.32
CA ARG A 89 -6.28 -7.71 11.66
C ARG A 89 -7.77 -7.93 11.90
N ALA A 90 -8.41 -8.78 11.09
CA ALA A 90 -9.81 -9.13 11.26
C ALA A 90 -10.06 -9.85 12.59
N CYS A 91 -9.19 -10.80 12.95
CA CYS A 91 -9.24 -11.48 14.25
C CYS A 91 -9.05 -10.50 15.41
N MET A 92 -8.09 -9.61 15.34
CA MET A 92 -7.83 -8.60 16.38
C MET A 92 -9.03 -7.67 16.58
N GLN A 93 -9.60 -7.16 15.49
CA GLN A 93 -10.78 -6.30 15.55
C GLN A 93 -11.99 -7.00 16.17
N MET A 94 -12.20 -8.28 15.83
CA MET A 94 -13.28 -9.07 16.43
C MET A 94 -13.06 -9.26 17.93
N LEU A 95 -11.84 -9.54 18.37
CA LEU A 95 -11.52 -9.72 19.81
C LEU A 95 -11.69 -8.41 20.59
N GLU A 96 -11.19 -7.30 20.05
CA GLU A 96 -11.34 -5.96 20.64
C GLU A 96 -12.82 -5.58 20.77
N SER A 97 -13.60 -5.71 19.71
CA SER A 97 -15.05 -5.43 19.72
C SER A 97 -15.81 -6.33 20.69
N THR A 98 -15.42 -7.60 20.78
CA THR A 98 -16.02 -8.55 21.75
C THR A 98 -15.70 -8.14 23.17
N GLN A 99 -14.45 -7.81 23.46
CA GLN A 99 -14.06 -7.36 24.81
C GLN A 99 -14.84 -6.11 25.23
N GLU A 100 -14.92 -5.10 24.37
CA GLU A 100 -15.70 -3.88 24.62
C GLU A 100 -17.17 -4.19 24.97
N SER A 101 -17.80 -5.07 24.17
CA SER A 101 -19.18 -5.46 24.39
C SER A 101 -19.39 -6.20 25.72
N PHE A 102 -18.45 -7.04 26.13
CA PHE A 102 -18.50 -7.73 27.43
C PHE A 102 -18.25 -6.78 28.59
N ASP A 103 -17.32 -5.85 28.45
CA ASP A 103 -17.03 -4.85 29.48
C ASP A 103 -18.24 -3.92 29.71
N GLU A 104 -18.94 -3.53 28.64
CA GLU A 104 -20.18 -2.78 28.73
C GLU A 104 -21.31 -3.57 29.46
N ALA A 105 -21.43 -4.85 29.16
CA ALA A 105 -22.46 -5.70 29.78
C ALA A 105 -22.21 -5.98 31.25
N LEU A 106 -20.98 -5.84 31.72
CA LEU A 106 -20.61 -6.08 33.14
C LEU A 106 -20.61 -4.80 34.00
N GLN A 107 -20.85 -3.65 33.41
CA GLN A 107 -21.02 -2.36 34.11
C GLN A 107 -22.43 -2.22 34.66
#